data_5a2673845dc73c07f46ca266deb88616
#
_entry.id   5a2673845dc73c07f46ca266deb88616
#
_cell.length_a   1.000
_cell.length_b   1.000
_cell.length_c   1.000
_cell.angle_alpha   90.00
_cell.angle_beta   90.00
_cell.angle_gamma   90.00
#
_symmetry.space_group_name_H-M   'P 1'
#
loop_
_entity.id
_entity.type
_entity.pdbx_description
1 polymer ?
#
loop_
_entity_poly.entity_id
_entity_poly.type
_entity_poly.pdbx_seq_one_letter_code
_entity_poly.pdbx_strand_id
1 'polypeptide(L)'
;MDKPSDDELVAAVASGDEAACRALMDRHLARMLALARRMLGNHADAEEVAQEVFLRVWTHAERWEPGKAQFGTWLHRVATNLCLDRLRRRRGTEDIDAIPEPASGEPGPDRQLEQRELAARVEAALQRLPERQRAAIVLSHYQDLGNIEAADILGVTVEAVESLLSRARRQLRVALATEKDELLRSREINA
;
A
#
# COMPACT_ATOMS: atom_id res chain seq x y z
N MET A 1 20.06 20.09 17.13
CA MET A 1 20.34 18.65 17.23
C MET A 1 19.69 17.99 16.02
N ASP A 2 20.50 17.37 15.16
CA ASP A 2 19.96 16.60 14.04
C ASP A 2 19.12 15.43 14.54
N LYS A 3 18.01 15.13 13.83
CA LYS A 3 17.21 13.95 14.14
C LYS A 3 18.03 12.71 13.80
N PRO A 4 18.05 11.68 14.68
CA PRO A 4 18.78 10.45 14.40
C PRO A 4 18.31 9.81 13.09
N SER A 5 19.23 9.23 12.33
CA SER A 5 18.93 8.49 11.11
C SER A 5 18.16 7.21 11.42
N ASP A 6 17.52 6.61 10.40
CA ASP A 6 16.84 5.33 10.60
C ASP A 6 17.81 4.21 10.99
N ASP A 7 19.04 4.20 10.45
CA ASP A 7 20.06 3.22 10.81
C ASP A 7 20.49 3.34 12.29
N GLU A 8 20.63 4.58 12.80
CA GLU A 8 20.92 4.82 14.23
C GLU A 8 19.77 4.35 15.13
N LEU A 9 18.52 4.60 14.71
CA LEU A 9 17.34 4.13 15.45
C LEU A 9 17.25 2.61 15.44
N VAL A 10 17.51 1.94 14.31
CA VAL A 10 17.51 0.47 14.23
C VAL A 10 18.59 -0.12 15.12
N ALA A 11 19.78 0.46 15.15
CA ALA A 11 20.85 0.03 16.06
C ALA A 11 20.45 0.18 17.55
N ALA A 12 19.74 1.25 17.91
CA ALA A 12 19.20 1.42 19.26
C ALA A 12 18.10 0.39 19.58
N VAL A 13 17.20 0.10 18.62
CA VAL A 13 16.20 -0.97 18.77
C VAL A 13 16.86 -2.34 18.99
N ALA A 14 17.96 -2.64 18.30
CA ALA A 14 18.74 -3.86 18.52
C ALA A 14 19.30 -3.98 19.94
N SER A 15 19.51 -2.84 20.60
CA SER A 15 19.93 -2.78 22.02
C SER A 15 18.74 -2.76 23.00
N GLY A 16 17.50 -2.93 22.52
CA GLY A 16 16.29 -2.96 23.34
C GLY A 16 15.69 -1.58 23.65
N ASP A 17 16.07 -0.52 22.91
CA ASP A 17 15.54 0.84 23.12
C ASP A 17 14.12 0.96 22.52
N GLU A 18 13.11 0.95 23.40
CA GLU A 18 11.70 1.13 23.02
C GLU A 18 11.41 2.54 22.48
N ALA A 19 12.14 3.57 22.91
CA ALA A 19 11.93 4.93 22.42
C ALA A 19 12.40 5.06 20.97
N ALA A 20 13.47 4.37 20.59
CA ALA A 20 13.92 4.28 19.21
C ALA A 20 12.91 3.55 18.32
N CYS A 21 12.32 2.46 18.81
CA CYS A 21 11.25 1.76 18.09
C CYS A 21 10.04 2.67 17.87
N ARG A 22 9.62 3.41 18.88
CA ARG A 22 8.52 4.39 18.78
C ARG A 22 8.84 5.48 17.76
N ALA A 23 10.07 5.99 17.75
CA ALA A 23 10.50 6.98 16.77
C ALA A 23 10.46 6.47 15.32
N LEU A 24 10.82 5.20 15.07
CA LEU A 24 10.65 4.55 13.76
C LEU A 24 9.18 4.39 13.39
N MET A 25 8.33 4.00 14.35
CA MET A 25 6.89 3.93 14.11
C MET A 25 6.31 5.29 13.75
N ASP A 26 6.64 6.34 14.48
CA ASP A 26 6.16 7.70 14.21
C ASP A 26 6.54 8.19 12.81
N ARG A 27 7.70 7.76 12.28
CA ARG A 27 8.15 8.11 10.92
C ARG A 27 7.47 7.33 9.81
N HIS A 28 7.24 6.05 10.02
CA HIS A 28 6.94 5.12 8.93
C HIS A 28 5.55 4.49 9.00
N LEU A 29 4.88 4.43 10.19
CA LEU A 29 3.62 3.72 10.37
C LEU A 29 2.54 4.20 9.41
N ALA A 30 2.32 5.51 9.31
CA ALA A 30 1.28 6.05 8.45
C ALA A 30 1.48 5.66 6.98
N ARG A 31 2.75 5.62 6.54
CA ARG A 31 3.13 5.25 5.17
C ARG A 31 2.93 3.76 4.91
N MET A 32 3.30 2.90 5.86
CA MET A 32 3.09 1.45 5.77
C MET A 32 1.61 1.09 5.82
N LEU A 33 0.83 1.73 6.69
CA LEU A 33 -0.61 1.56 6.76
C LEU A 33 -1.30 2.00 5.45
N ALA A 34 -0.90 3.13 4.88
CA ALA A 34 -1.44 3.61 3.60
C ALA A 34 -1.12 2.65 2.44
N LEU A 35 0.09 2.07 2.40
CA LEU A 35 0.46 1.03 1.45
C LEU A 35 -0.45 -0.20 1.61
N ALA A 36 -0.54 -0.72 2.84
CA ALA A 36 -1.32 -1.93 3.12
C ALA A 36 -2.82 -1.74 2.80
N ARG A 37 -3.41 -0.58 3.13
CA ARG A 37 -4.81 -0.26 2.77
C ARG A 37 -5.05 -0.31 1.27
N ARG A 38 -4.16 0.31 0.46
CA ARG A 38 -4.28 0.28 -1.01
C ARG A 38 -4.06 -1.10 -1.59
N MET A 39 -3.19 -1.90 -0.96
CA MET A 39 -2.96 -3.27 -1.39
C MET A 39 -4.14 -4.20 -1.08
N LEU A 40 -4.73 -4.10 0.11
CA LEU A 40 -5.68 -5.08 0.64
C LEU A 40 -7.14 -4.66 0.51
N GLY A 41 -7.42 -3.35 0.41
CA GLY A 41 -8.79 -2.82 0.35
C GLY A 41 -9.60 -2.98 1.66
N ASN A 42 -8.98 -3.48 2.73
CA ASN A 42 -9.59 -3.72 4.03
C ASN A 42 -8.74 -3.08 5.13
N HIS A 43 -9.41 -2.32 6.03
CA HIS A 43 -8.72 -1.55 7.07
C HIS A 43 -8.11 -2.46 8.13
N ALA A 44 -8.86 -3.46 8.61
CA ALA A 44 -8.41 -4.36 9.67
C ALA A 44 -7.17 -5.16 9.23
N ASP A 45 -7.19 -5.71 8.01
CA ASP A 45 -6.04 -6.42 7.46
C ASP A 45 -4.83 -5.50 7.25
N ALA A 46 -5.07 -4.24 6.89
CA ALA A 46 -3.99 -3.27 6.71
C ALA A 46 -3.33 -2.91 8.06
N GLU A 47 -4.10 -2.79 9.13
CA GLU A 47 -3.59 -2.58 10.48
C GLU A 47 -2.77 -3.78 10.97
N GLU A 48 -3.25 -5.00 10.75
CA GLU A 48 -2.50 -6.21 11.09
C GLU A 48 -1.18 -6.32 10.31
N VAL A 49 -1.18 -5.97 9.01
CA VAL A 49 0.07 -5.92 8.24
C VAL A 49 1.01 -4.87 8.79
N ALA A 50 0.51 -3.67 9.12
CA ALA A 50 1.35 -2.61 9.68
C ALA A 50 1.94 -3.04 11.03
N GLN A 51 1.18 -3.67 11.90
CA GLN A 51 1.67 -4.23 13.17
C GLN A 51 2.76 -5.29 12.92
N GLU A 52 2.54 -6.23 12.00
CA GLU A 52 3.51 -7.28 11.67
C GLU A 52 4.82 -6.69 11.10
N VAL A 53 4.73 -5.61 10.30
CA VAL A 53 5.93 -4.90 9.81
C VAL A 53 6.78 -4.42 10.99
N PHE A 54 6.20 -3.75 11.97
CA PHE A 54 6.96 -3.22 13.11
C PHE A 54 7.38 -4.30 14.10
N LEU A 55 6.63 -5.38 14.22
CA LEU A 55 7.09 -6.57 14.95
C LEU A 55 8.36 -7.15 14.29
N ARG A 56 8.42 -7.17 12.96
CA ARG A 56 9.64 -7.58 12.24
C ARG A 56 10.79 -6.60 12.40
N VAL A 57 10.53 -5.29 12.47
CA VAL A 57 11.57 -4.32 12.83
C VAL A 57 12.19 -4.72 14.17
N TRP A 58 11.37 -4.92 15.20
CA TRP A 58 11.83 -5.29 16.54
C TRP A 58 12.62 -6.60 16.57
N THR A 59 12.11 -7.65 15.93
CA THR A 59 12.71 -8.98 15.97
C THR A 59 13.93 -9.15 15.05
N HIS A 60 14.12 -8.27 14.06
CA HIS A 60 15.23 -8.37 13.11
C HIS A 60 16.27 -7.25 13.25
N ALA A 61 16.06 -6.30 14.16
CA ALA A 61 16.97 -5.18 14.36
C ALA A 61 18.43 -5.60 14.60
N GLU A 62 18.65 -6.67 15.37
CA GLU A 62 19.99 -7.21 15.65
C GLU A 62 20.74 -7.70 14.39
N ARG A 63 20.00 -8.05 13.34
CA ARG A 63 20.54 -8.55 12.07
C ARG A 63 20.65 -7.47 11.00
N TRP A 64 20.28 -6.25 11.36
CA TRP A 64 20.33 -5.14 10.42
C TRP A 64 21.78 -4.74 10.15
N GLU A 65 22.14 -4.67 8.86
CA GLU A 65 23.46 -4.24 8.40
C GLU A 65 23.35 -2.83 7.78
N PRO A 66 23.77 -1.78 8.50
CA PRO A 66 23.74 -0.41 7.99
C PRO A 66 24.46 -0.29 6.64
N GLY A 67 23.88 0.45 5.70
CA GLY A 67 24.47 0.69 4.38
C GLY A 67 24.30 -0.43 3.35
N LYS A 68 23.78 -1.62 3.72
CA LYS A 68 23.49 -2.70 2.77
C LYS A 68 22.21 -2.45 1.97
N ALA A 69 21.22 -1.83 2.60
CA ALA A 69 19.98 -1.37 1.97
C ALA A 69 19.46 -0.16 2.74
N GLN A 70 18.66 0.68 2.10
CA GLN A 70 17.94 1.73 2.82
C GLN A 70 16.83 1.12 3.67
N PHE A 71 16.73 1.54 4.94
CA PHE A 71 15.72 1.01 5.87
C PHE A 71 14.29 1.16 5.34
N GLY A 72 13.96 2.31 4.74
CA GLY A 72 12.67 2.55 4.11
C GLY A 72 12.35 1.54 2.99
N THR A 73 13.31 1.22 2.14
CA THR A 73 13.15 0.22 1.06
C THR A 73 12.89 -1.18 1.65
N TRP A 74 13.61 -1.54 2.71
CA TRP A 74 13.38 -2.80 3.42
C TRP A 74 11.97 -2.87 4.04
N LEU A 75 11.51 -1.79 4.68
CA LEU A 75 10.13 -1.72 5.21
C LEU A 75 9.08 -1.92 4.11
N HIS A 76 9.24 -1.24 2.98
CA HIS A 76 8.33 -1.39 1.84
C HIS A 76 8.33 -2.82 1.31
N ARG A 77 9.50 -3.47 1.24
CA ARG A 77 9.62 -4.89 0.85
C ARG A 77 8.86 -5.79 1.82
N VAL A 78 9.05 -5.61 3.12
CA VAL A 78 8.35 -6.40 4.16
C VAL A 78 6.84 -6.21 4.05
N ALA A 79 6.36 -4.96 4.00
CA ALA A 79 4.94 -4.64 3.91
C ALA A 79 4.30 -5.20 2.63
N THR A 80 4.97 -5.02 1.47
CA THR A 80 4.47 -5.52 0.17
C THR A 80 4.38 -7.04 0.16
N ASN A 81 5.38 -7.75 0.67
CA ASN A 81 5.38 -9.21 0.73
C ASN A 81 4.26 -9.73 1.64
N LEU A 82 4.06 -9.11 2.81
CA LEU A 82 2.95 -9.46 3.70
C LEU A 82 1.59 -9.26 3.04
N CYS A 83 1.40 -8.16 2.30
CA CYS A 83 0.18 -7.92 1.55
C CYS A 83 -0.03 -8.98 0.45
N LEU A 84 1.00 -9.28 -0.36
CA LEU A 84 0.92 -10.27 -1.43
C LEU A 84 0.64 -11.68 -0.88
N ASP A 85 1.27 -12.05 0.24
CA ASP A 85 1.03 -13.34 0.89
C ASP A 85 -0.41 -13.44 1.42
N ARG A 86 -0.95 -12.36 1.98
CA ARG A 86 -2.33 -12.30 2.45
C ARG A 86 -3.33 -12.42 1.31
N LEU A 87 -3.11 -11.71 0.20
CA LEU A 87 -3.94 -11.81 -1.00
C LEU A 87 -3.91 -13.22 -1.60
N ARG A 88 -2.73 -13.85 -1.64
CA ARG A 88 -2.58 -15.24 -2.12
C ARG A 88 -3.35 -16.24 -1.25
N ARG A 89 -3.31 -16.08 0.08
CA ARG A 89 -4.08 -16.93 1.01
C ARG A 89 -5.59 -16.75 0.83
N ARG A 90 -6.06 -15.51 0.65
CA ARG A 90 -7.48 -15.24 0.36
C ARG A 90 -7.96 -15.97 -0.88
N ARG A 91 -7.22 -15.92 -1.99
CA ARG A 91 -7.58 -16.68 -3.19
C ARG A 91 -7.67 -18.20 -2.97
N GLY A 92 -6.87 -18.73 -2.07
CA GLY A 92 -6.93 -20.16 -1.71
C GLY A 92 -8.13 -20.52 -0.83
N THR A 93 -8.78 -19.53 -0.23
CA THR A 93 -9.97 -19.69 0.62
C THR A 93 -11.25 -19.14 0.00
N GLU A 94 -11.18 -18.35 -1.08
CA GLU A 94 -12.32 -17.75 -1.79
C GLU A 94 -13.07 -18.70 -2.75
N ASP A 95 -13.26 -19.96 -2.33
CA ASP A 95 -14.39 -20.74 -2.88
C ASP A 95 -15.69 -20.50 -2.08
N ILE A 96 -15.69 -19.61 -1.08
CA ILE A 96 -16.87 -19.29 -0.26
C ILE A 96 -16.86 -17.79 0.13
N ASP A 97 -17.75 -17.02 -0.49
CA ASP A 97 -18.35 -15.74 -0.06
C ASP A 97 -17.48 -14.71 0.69
N ALA A 98 -16.91 -13.74 -0.02
CA ALA A 98 -16.54 -12.46 0.57
C ALA A 98 -16.88 -11.29 -0.36
N ILE A 99 -17.98 -10.63 -0.09
CA ILE A 99 -18.33 -9.31 -0.63
C ILE A 99 -17.43 -8.29 0.07
N PRO A 100 -16.71 -7.41 -0.66
CA PRO A 100 -15.95 -6.33 -0.03
C PRO A 100 -16.89 -5.34 0.66
N GLU A 101 -16.70 -5.09 1.96
CA GLU A 101 -17.41 -4.02 2.65
C GLU A 101 -17.01 -2.65 2.09
N PRO A 102 -17.98 -1.78 1.72
CA PRO A 102 -17.67 -0.43 1.31
C PRO A 102 -17.16 0.39 2.51
N ALA A 103 -16.10 1.16 2.32
CA ALA A 103 -15.55 2.05 3.33
C ALA A 103 -16.61 3.07 3.78
N SER A 104 -16.98 3.03 5.05
CA SER A 104 -17.91 3.98 5.67
C SER A 104 -17.28 5.37 5.74
N GLY A 105 -17.86 6.34 5.06
CA GLY A 105 -17.50 7.75 5.14
C GLY A 105 -18.71 8.59 5.52
N GLU A 106 -18.63 9.35 6.62
CA GLU A 106 -19.67 10.32 7.01
C GLU A 106 -19.78 11.46 5.98
N PRO A 107 -20.99 11.96 5.69
CA PRO A 107 -21.21 13.00 4.68
C PRO A 107 -20.75 14.39 5.17
N GLY A 108 -19.95 15.07 4.37
CA GLY A 108 -19.55 16.46 4.52
C GLY A 108 -19.90 17.28 3.27
N PRO A 109 -19.72 18.62 3.24
CA PRO A 109 -20.26 19.51 2.20
C PRO A 109 -19.81 19.16 0.77
N ASP A 110 -20.64 19.49 -0.22
CA ASP A 110 -20.67 18.97 -1.61
C ASP A 110 -19.31 18.74 -2.32
N ARG A 111 -18.35 19.65 -2.22
CA ARG A 111 -17.02 19.45 -2.86
C ARG A 111 -16.18 18.36 -2.18
N GLN A 112 -16.32 18.20 -0.87
CA GLN A 112 -15.63 17.12 -0.14
C GLN A 112 -16.28 15.78 -0.45
N LEU A 113 -17.57 15.74 -0.71
CA LEU A 113 -18.30 14.54 -1.11
C LEU A 113 -17.84 14.06 -2.49
N GLU A 114 -17.76 14.95 -3.49
CA GLU A 114 -17.25 14.61 -4.83
C GLU A 114 -15.80 14.08 -4.79
N GLN A 115 -14.93 14.68 -3.98
CA GLN A 115 -13.56 14.21 -3.81
C GLN A 115 -13.47 12.83 -3.13
N ARG A 116 -14.33 12.58 -2.12
CA ARG A 116 -14.41 11.28 -1.45
C ARG A 116 -14.96 10.19 -2.37
N GLU A 117 -16.00 10.51 -3.15
CA GLU A 117 -16.53 9.58 -4.15
C GLU A 117 -15.48 9.24 -5.21
N LEU A 118 -14.75 10.25 -5.71
CA LEU A 118 -13.66 10.00 -6.67
C LEU A 118 -12.56 9.13 -6.05
N ALA A 119 -12.15 9.41 -4.81
CA ALA A 119 -11.17 8.60 -4.10
C ALA A 119 -11.63 7.16 -3.91
N ALA A 120 -12.89 6.94 -3.52
CA ALA A 120 -13.47 5.61 -3.37
C ALA A 120 -13.51 4.82 -4.70
N ARG A 121 -13.80 5.50 -5.81
CA ARG A 121 -13.77 4.89 -7.16
C ARG A 121 -12.36 4.48 -7.58
N VAL A 122 -11.38 5.34 -7.34
CA VAL A 122 -9.98 5.01 -7.62
C VAL A 122 -9.53 3.83 -6.78
N GLU A 123 -9.91 3.79 -5.50
CA GLU A 123 -9.62 2.68 -4.60
C GLU A 123 -10.26 1.37 -5.11
N ALA A 124 -11.54 1.40 -5.49
CA ALA A 124 -12.24 0.25 -6.07
C ALA A 124 -11.59 -0.23 -7.38
N ALA A 125 -11.18 0.69 -8.25
CA ALA A 125 -10.47 0.36 -9.48
C ALA A 125 -9.10 -0.28 -9.21
N LEU A 126 -8.38 0.18 -8.18
CA LEU A 126 -7.12 -0.44 -7.73
C LEU A 126 -7.34 -1.88 -7.26
N GLN A 127 -8.43 -2.15 -6.52
CA GLN A 127 -8.73 -3.50 -6.04
C GLN A 127 -9.03 -4.51 -7.16
N ARG A 128 -9.48 -4.04 -8.32
CA ARG A 128 -9.72 -4.89 -9.52
C ARG A 128 -8.43 -5.25 -10.28
N LEU A 129 -7.30 -4.59 -9.98
CA LEU A 129 -6.02 -4.92 -10.63
C LEU A 129 -5.48 -6.26 -10.13
N PRO A 130 -4.79 -7.04 -11.00
CA PRO A 130 -3.94 -8.14 -10.55
C PRO A 130 -2.94 -7.66 -9.50
N GLU A 131 -2.71 -8.44 -8.46
CA GLU A 131 -1.96 -8.05 -7.25
C GLU A 131 -0.60 -7.42 -7.54
N ARG A 132 0.18 -8.00 -8.48
CA ARG A 132 1.49 -7.45 -8.86
C ARG A 132 1.39 -6.13 -9.62
N GLN A 133 0.35 -5.93 -10.41
CA GLN A 133 0.10 -4.64 -11.07
C GLN A 133 -0.32 -3.58 -10.06
N ARG A 134 -1.16 -3.94 -9.09
CA ARG A 134 -1.54 -3.09 -7.97
C ARG A 134 -0.31 -2.70 -7.16
N ALA A 135 0.54 -3.66 -6.79
CA ALA A 135 1.77 -3.41 -6.05
C ALA A 135 2.69 -2.42 -6.79
N ALA A 136 2.90 -2.60 -8.09
CA ALA A 136 3.72 -1.68 -8.88
C ALA A 136 3.15 -0.24 -8.86
N ILE A 137 1.84 -0.07 -9.05
CA ILE A 137 1.18 1.25 -8.98
C ILE A 137 1.28 1.84 -7.57
N VAL A 138 1.02 1.05 -6.52
CA VAL A 138 1.08 1.55 -5.13
C VAL A 138 2.50 2.01 -4.80
N LEU A 139 3.52 1.23 -5.13
CA LEU A 139 4.91 1.60 -4.87
C LEU A 139 5.33 2.86 -5.64
N SER A 140 5.03 2.95 -6.94
CA SER A 140 5.50 4.05 -7.77
C SER A 140 4.70 5.35 -7.60
N HIS A 141 3.35 5.28 -7.44
CA HIS A 141 2.50 6.47 -7.42
C HIS A 141 2.09 6.94 -6.03
N TYR A 142 2.03 6.04 -5.05
CA TYR A 142 1.58 6.39 -3.71
C TYR A 142 2.71 6.36 -2.67
N GLN A 143 3.81 5.67 -3.00
CA GLN A 143 5.00 5.63 -2.15
C GLN A 143 6.17 6.42 -2.74
N ASP A 144 6.00 7.01 -3.93
CA ASP A 144 7.00 7.81 -4.64
C ASP A 144 8.34 7.10 -4.85
N LEU A 145 8.29 5.76 -5.04
CA LEU A 145 9.49 4.96 -5.28
C LEU A 145 9.81 4.88 -6.76
N GLY A 146 11.10 4.98 -7.09
CA GLY A 146 11.60 4.81 -8.45
C GLY A 146 11.46 3.37 -8.96
N ASN A 147 11.52 3.18 -10.29
CA ASN A 147 11.39 1.84 -10.88
C ASN A 147 12.46 0.85 -10.38
N ILE A 148 13.67 1.33 -10.08
CA ILE A 148 14.77 0.50 -9.55
C ILE A 148 14.40 -0.02 -8.14
N GLU A 149 13.91 0.86 -7.26
CA GLU A 149 13.50 0.48 -5.91
C GLU A 149 12.27 -0.44 -5.93
N ALA A 150 11.28 -0.14 -6.79
CA ALA A 150 10.11 -0.98 -6.96
C ALA A 150 10.49 -2.38 -7.50
N ALA A 151 11.46 -2.47 -8.40
CA ALA A 151 11.99 -3.73 -8.93
C ALA A 151 12.65 -4.56 -7.82
N ASP A 152 13.48 -3.91 -7.00
CA ASP A 152 14.11 -4.55 -5.84
C ASP A 152 13.07 -5.06 -4.83
N ILE A 153 12.06 -4.24 -4.49
CA ILE A 153 10.99 -4.61 -3.57
C ILE A 153 10.17 -5.79 -4.09
N LEU A 154 9.82 -5.79 -5.38
CA LEU A 154 9.00 -6.83 -6.02
C LEU A 154 9.78 -8.08 -6.43
N GLY A 155 11.12 -8.05 -6.34
CA GLY A 155 12.00 -9.14 -6.76
C GLY A 155 11.91 -9.43 -8.26
N VAL A 156 11.85 -8.38 -9.09
CA VAL A 156 11.73 -8.48 -10.56
C VAL A 156 12.71 -7.50 -11.24
N THR A 157 12.82 -7.54 -12.57
CA THR A 157 13.62 -6.56 -13.31
C THR A 157 12.90 -5.22 -13.46
N VAL A 158 13.64 -4.17 -13.79
CA VAL A 158 13.08 -2.81 -14.03
C VAL A 158 12.09 -2.85 -15.19
N GLU A 159 12.41 -3.56 -16.27
CA GLU A 159 11.55 -3.73 -17.44
C GLU A 159 10.24 -4.45 -17.07
N ALA A 160 10.31 -5.39 -16.14
CA ALA A 160 9.10 -6.06 -15.62
C ALA A 160 8.21 -5.08 -14.84
N VAL A 161 8.79 -4.18 -14.03
CA VAL A 161 8.04 -3.10 -13.34
C VAL A 161 7.39 -2.18 -14.36
N GLU A 162 8.10 -1.73 -15.39
CA GLU A 162 7.55 -0.88 -16.44
C GLU A 162 6.38 -1.53 -17.17
N SER A 163 6.51 -2.83 -17.47
CA SER A 163 5.41 -3.63 -18.04
C SER A 163 4.20 -3.73 -17.12
N LEU A 164 4.41 -3.95 -15.80
CA LEU A 164 3.34 -3.98 -14.80
C LEU A 164 2.64 -2.62 -14.72
N LEU A 165 3.39 -1.52 -14.65
CA LEU A 165 2.86 -0.15 -14.60
C LEU A 165 2.07 0.20 -15.87
N SER A 166 2.58 -0.15 -17.05
CA SER A 166 1.89 0.09 -18.32
C SER A 166 0.53 -0.62 -18.37
N ARG A 167 0.49 -1.91 -17.98
CA ARG A 167 -0.75 -2.70 -17.93
C ARG A 167 -1.72 -2.15 -16.89
N ALA A 168 -1.22 -1.83 -15.70
CA ALA A 168 -2.04 -1.27 -14.61
C ALA A 168 -2.69 0.06 -15.03
N ARG A 169 -1.92 0.99 -15.59
CA ARG A 169 -2.42 2.30 -16.06
C ARG A 169 -3.49 2.12 -17.16
N ARG A 170 -3.30 1.17 -18.07
CA ARG A 170 -4.30 0.87 -19.10
C ARG A 170 -5.59 0.35 -18.49
N GLN A 171 -5.52 -0.59 -17.56
CA GLN A 171 -6.70 -1.14 -16.90
C GLN A 171 -7.43 -0.10 -16.05
N LEU A 172 -6.71 0.72 -15.27
CA LEU A 172 -7.29 1.81 -14.49
C LEU A 172 -8.00 2.84 -15.39
N ARG A 173 -7.39 3.21 -16.53
CA ARG A 173 -8.01 4.14 -17.48
C ARG A 173 -9.33 3.61 -18.01
N VAL A 174 -9.41 2.33 -18.35
CA VAL A 174 -10.64 1.70 -18.83
C VAL A 174 -11.67 1.66 -17.71
N ALA A 175 -11.32 1.21 -16.51
CA ALA A 175 -12.25 1.11 -15.38
C ALA A 175 -12.85 2.48 -15.02
N LEU A 176 -12.02 3.51 -14.91
CA LEU A 176 -12.47 4.87 -14.53
C LEU A 176 -13.26 5.56 -15.66
N ALA A 177 -13.01 5.26 -16.94
CA ALA A 177 -13.80 5.78 -18.05
C ALA A 177 -15.21 5.18 -18.07
N THR A 178 -15.34 3.87 -17.88
CA THR A 178 -16.64 3.18 -17.84
C THR A 178 -17.52 3.71 -16.71
N GLU A 179 -16.95 3.88 -15.51
CA GLU A 179 -17.69 4.43 -14.37
C GLU A 179 -18.15 5.89 -14.59
N LYS A 180 -17.35 6.70 -15.29
CA LYS A 180 -17.76 8.07 -15.66
C LYS A 180 -18.96 8.08 -16.60
N ASP A 181 -18.97 7.20 -17.60
CA ASP A 181 -20.08 7.09 -18.56
C ASP A 181 -21.37 6.59 -17.89
N GLU A 182 -21.27 5.65 -16.94
CA GLU A 182 -22.40 5.15 -16.16
C GLU A 182 -23.03 6.25 -15.29
N LEU A 183 -22.19 7.12 -14.68
CA LEU A 183 -22.69 8.23 -13.88
C LEU A 183 -23.38 9.31 -14.70
N LEU A 184 -22.88 9.61 -15.89
CA LEU A 184 -23.52 10.59 -16.77
C LEU A 184 -24.90 10.07 -17.18
N ARG A 185 -25.01 8.78 -17.53
CA ARG A 185 -26.31 8.15 -17.84
C ARG A 185 -27.29 8.13 -16.67
N SER A 186 -26.79 7.84 -15.45
CA SER A 186 -27.65 7.84 -14.25
C SER A 186 -28.16 9.23 -13.88
N ARG A 187 -27.39 10.29 -14.14
CA ARG A 187 -27.84 11.69 -13.95
C ARG A 187 -28.87 12.11 -15.00
N GLU A 188 -28.77 11.65 -16.25
CA GLU A 188 -29.73 11.92 -17.31
C GLU A 188 -31.08 11.22 -17.10
N ILE A 189 -31.11 10.05 -16.42
CA ILE A 189 -32.35 9.31 -16.12
C ILE A 189 -33.09 9.93 -14.93
N ASN A 190 -32.40 10.63 -14.02
CA ASN A 190 -32.98 11.24 -12.82
C ASN A 190 -33.23 12.76 -12.94
N ALA A 191 -33.03 13.36 -14.11
CA ALA A 191 -33.33 14.76 -14.41
C ALA A 191 -34.59 14.90 -15.27
#